data_445f2fa227bef7065cdf9a5fce45bc5c
#
_entry.id   445f2fa227bef7065cdf9a5fce45bc5c
#
_cell.length_a   1.000
_cell.length_b   1.000
_cell.length_c   1.000
_cell.angle_alpha   90.00
_cell.angle_beta   90.00
_cell.angle_gamma   90.00
#
_symmetry.space_group_name_H-M   'P 1'
#
loop_
_entity.id
_entity.type
_entity.pdbx_description
1 polymer ?
#
loop_
_entity_poly.entity_id
_entity_poly.type
_entity_poly.pdbx_seq_one_letter_code
_entity_poly.pdbx_strand_id
1 'polypeptide(L)'
;MRENILIKHLKNIILENSKIKDAFIMGVDGLLIAALDNNEDRQRIAARMAGVLATSRRIEDRMPNATSVIIKKKNIIAIPMSEKFVMIIVGTKSLNLMSILRLVNKNKENIIGVIEKNEFSDIFSYNPVEVKGLD
;
A
#
# COMPACT_ATOMS: atom_id res chain seq x y z
N MET A 1 6.50 16.44 3.46
CA MET A 1 7.63 15.71 3.98
C MET A 1 7.41 14.23 3.92
N ARG A 2 6.53 13.68 4.76
CA ARG A 2 6.36 12.24 4.72
C ARG A 2 5.83 11.76 3.38
N GLU A 3 4.92 12.53 2.77
CA GLU A 3 4.40 12.10 1.49
C GLU A 3 5.49 12.05 0.44
N ASN A 4 6.43 12.99 0.50
CA ASN A 4 7.52 12.97 -0.46
C ASN A 4 8.41 11.75 -0.27
N ILE A 5 8.65 11.36 0.97
CA ILE A 5 9.47 10.20 1.26
C ILE A 5 8.76 8.92 0.82
N LEU A 6 7.47 8.80 1.14
CA LEU A 6 6.71 7.63 0.74
C LEU A 6 6.60 7.52 -0.78
N ILE A 7 6.36 8.64 -1.45
CA ILE A 7 6.29 8.65 -2.89
C ILE A 7 7.62 8.23 -3.50
N LYS A 8 8.73 8.64 -2.90
CA LYS A 8 10.04 8.25 -3.38
C LYS A 8 10.21 6.74 -3.26
N HIS A 9 9.78 6.15 -2.15
CA HIS A 9 9.83 4.70 -1.98
C HIS A 9 8.97 4.00 -3.05
N LEU A 10 7.79 4.52 -3.33
CA LEU A 10 6.92 3.95 -4.33
C LEU A 10 7.56 4.02 -5.72
N LYS A 11 8.16 5.16 -6.05
CA LYS A 11 8.83 5.31 -7.34
C LYS A 11 9.99 4.34 -7.47
N ASN A 12 10.75 4.16 -6.39
CA ASN A 12 11.88 3.22 -6.42
C ASN A 12 11.40 1.80 -6.66
N ILE A 13 10.30 1.40 -6.04
CA ILE A 13 9.74 0.07 -6.26
C ILE A 13 9.33 -0.10 -7.71
N ILE A 14 8.65 0.90 -8.28
CA ILE A 14 8.22 0.83 -9.67
C ILE A 14 9.42 0.68 -10.61
N LEU A 15 10.52 1.36 -10.30
CA LEU A 15 11.70 1.32 -11.15
C LEU A 15 12.47 -0.01 -11.06
N GLU A 16 12.24 -0.79 -10.02
CA GLU A 16 12.95 -2.06 -9.85
C GLU A 16 12.52 -3.12 -10.86
N ASN A 17 11.35 -2.99 -11.44
CA ASN A 17 10.85 -4.01 -12.34
C ASN A 17 9.96 -3.36 -13.39
N SER A 18 10.35 -3.49 -14.67
CA SER A 18 9.61 -2.84 -15.75
C SER A 18 8.18 -3.33 -15.90
N LYS A 19 7.87 -4.48 -15.32
CA LYS A 19 6.50 -5.02 -15.38
C LYS A 19 5.58 -4.35 -14.36
N ILE A 20 6.13 -3.63 -13.39
CA ILE A 20 5.32 -2.89 -12.42
C ILE A 20 4.86 -1.59 -13.09
N LYS A 21 3.56 -1.36 -13.04
CA LYS A 21 2.97 -0.15 -13.65
C LYS A 21 2.53 0.86 -12.60
N ASP A 22 2.26 0.41 -11.39
CA ASP A 22 1.84 1.29 -10.32
C ASP A 22 2.11 0.64 -8.97
N ALA A 23 2.26 1.46 -7.94
CA ALA A 23 2.43 0.98 -6.58
C ALA A 23 1.81 2.01 -5.64
N PHE A 24 1.06 1.56 -4.65
CA PHE A 24 0.52 2.47 -3.66
C PHE A 24 0.28 1.74 -2.34
N ILE A 25 0.07 2.51 -1.28
CA ILE A 25 -0.11 1.96 0.05
C ILE A 25 -1.52 2.29 0.52
N MET A 26 -2.18 1.30 1.07
CA MET A 26 -3.51 1.47 1.63
C MET A 26 -3.54 0.94 3.05
N GLY A 27 -4.54 1.35 3.81
CA GLY A 27 -4.82 0.71 5.09
C GLY A 27 -5.57 -0.60 4.83
N VAL A 28 -5.60 -1.47 5.82
CA VAL A 28 -6.37 -2.72 5.70
C VAL A 28 -7.86 -2.44 5.54
N ASP A 29 -8.30 -1.23 5.88
CA ASP A 29 -9.68 -0.80 5.71
C ASP A 29 -9.99 -0.33 4.27
N GLY A 30 -8.99 -0.31 3.41
CA GLY A 30 -9.17 0.08 2.02
C GLY A 30 -9.01 1.56 1.74
N LEU A 31 -8.59 2.34 2.73
CA LEU A 31 -8.36 3.77 2.50
C LEU A 31 -6.95 4.00 1.97
N LEU A 32 -6.84 4.82 0.96
CA LEU A 32 -5.56 5.12 0.34
C LEU A 32 -4.71 5.96 1.29
N ILE A 33 -3.47 5.53 1.52
CA ILE A 33 -2.55 6.24 2.41
C ILE A 33 -1.50 7.00 1.62
N ALA A 34 -0.92 6.40 0.60
CA ALA A 34 0.10 7.06 -0.22
C ALA A 34 0.07 6.50 -1.63
N ALA A 35 0.16 7.37 -2.61
CA ALA A 35 0.15 7.00 -4.03
C ALA A 35 0.86 8.11 -4.80
N LEU A 36 1.24 7.82 -6.04
CA LEU A 36 1.89 8.83 -6.87
C LEU A 36 0.97 10.02 -7.10
N ASP A 37 -0.32 9.73 -7.26
CA ASP A 37 -1.34 10.76 -7.20
C ASP A 37 -2.62 10.12 -6.69
N ASN A 38 -3.58 10.95 -6.32
CA ASN A 38 -4.83 10.47 -5.72
C ASN A 38 -5.91 10.47 -6.81
N ASN A 39 -6.18 9.30 -7.39
CA ASN A 39 -7.22 9.20 -8.41
C ASN A 39 -8.24 8.12 -8.03
N GLU A 40 -9.38 8.16 -8.74
CA GLU A 40 -10.49 7.26 -8.43
C GLU A 40 -10.17 5.81 -8.67
N ASP A 41 -9.34 5.51 -9.68
CA ASP A 41 -8.99 4.12 -9.96
C ASP A 41 -8.22 3.49 -8.82
N ARG A 42 -7.26 4.21 -8.26
CA ARG A 42 -6.50 3.71 -7.13
C ARG A 42 -7.38 3.54 -5.90
N GLN A 43 -8.27 4.50 -5.66
CA GLN A 43 -9.20 4.41 -4.54
C GLN A 43 -10.12 3.21 -4.69
N ARG A 44 -10.60 2.95 -5.91
CA ARG A 44 -11.48 1.82 -6.17
C ARG A 44 -10.75 0.51 -5.96
N ILE A 45 -9.52 0.39 -6.49
CA ILE A 45 -8.73 -0.82 -6.33
C ILE A 45 -8.46 -1.07 -4.84
N ALA A 46 -8.09 -0.02 -4.10
CA ALA A 46 -7.82 -0.15 -2.67
C ALA A 46 -9.04 -0.70 -1.94
N ALA A 47 -10.21 -0.12 -2.19
CA ALA A 47 -11.43 -0.56 -1.51
C ALA A 47 -11.76 -2.02 -1.85
N ARG A 48 -11.62 -2.40 -3.14
CA ARG A 48 -11.93 -3.75 -3.57
C ARG A 48 -10.93 -4.76 -3.04
N MET A 49 -9.64 -4.41 -3.01
CA MET A 49 -8.62 -5.33 -2.50
C MET A 49 -8.75 -5.51 -0.99
N ALA A 50 -9.24 -4.50 -0.27
CA ALA A 50 -9.52 -4.67 1.15
C ALA A 50 -10.55 -5.78 1.36
N GLY A 51 -11.57 -5.84 0.49
CA GLY A 51 -12.57 -6.91 0.55
C GLY A 51 -11.98 -8.27 0.24
N VAL A 52 -11.07 -8.33 -0.74
CA VAL A 52 -10.41 -9.58 -1.10
C VAL A 52 -9.56 -10.08 0.07
N LEU A 53 -8.83 -9.18 0.72
CA LEU A 53 -8.01 -9.55 1.87
C LEU A 53 -8.87 -10.00 3.05
N ALA A 54 -9.97 -9.32 3.30
CA ALA A 54 -10.87 -9.71 4.39
C ALA A 54 -11.42 -11.12 4.18
N THR A 55 -11.74 -11.46 2.94
CA THR A 55 -12.22 -12.79 2.61
C THR A 55 -11.10 -13.83 2.72
N SER A 56 -9.92 -13.50 2.21
CA SER A 56 -8.77 -14.40 2.26
C SER A 56 -8.36 -14.72 3.69
N ARG A 57 -8.49 -13.74 4.57
CA ARG A 57 -8.13 -13.92 5.97
C ARG A 57 -8.94 -15.03 6.64
N ARG A 58 -10.14 -15.30 6.16
CA ARG A 58 -11.00 -16.32 6.77
C ARG A 58 -10.54 -17.74 6.46
N ILE A 59 -9.64 -17.91 5.51
CA ILE A 59 -9.18 -19.24 5.15
C ILE A 59 -8.43 -19.89 6.31
N GLU A 60 -7.56 -19.12 6.99
CA GLU A 60 -6.75 -19.64 8.08
C GLU A 60 -6.77 -18.74 9.30
N ASP A 61 -7.72 -17.81 9.38
CA ASP A 61 -7.83 -16.84 10.46
C ASP A 61 -6.58 -16.00 10.62
N ARG A 62 -5.92 -15.66 9.52
CA ARG A 62 -4.76 -14.79 9.55
C ARG A 62 -4.60 -14.13 8.18
N MET A 63 -3.96 -12.98 8.17
CA MET A 63 -3.72 -12.27 6.93
C MET A 63 -2.84 -13.10 6.01
N PRO A 64 -3.15 -13.19 4.73
CA PRO A 64 -2.27 -13.89 3.79
C PRO A 64 -0.98 -13.10 3.61
N ASN A 65 0.09 -13.78 3.25
CA ASN A 65 1.36 -13.11 2.98
C ASN A 65 1.26 -12.26 1.71
N ALA A 66 0.46 -12.70 0.76
CA ALA A 66 0.23 -11.98 -0.48
C ALA A 66 -1.02 -12.51 -1.15
N THR A 67 -1.69 -11.65 -1.90
CA THR A 67 -2.87 -12.03 -2.69
C THR A 67 -2.68 -11.45 -4.09
N SER A 68 -2.93 -12.26 -5.11
CA SER A 68 -2.77 -11.84 -6.49
C SER A 68 -4.08 -12.02 -7.22
N VAL A 69 -4.52 -10.99 -7.93
CA VAL A 69 -5.73 -11.04 -8.75
C VAL A 69 -5.34 -10.69 -10.17
N ILE A 70 -5.50 -11.65 -11.07
CA ILE A 70 -5.17 -11.42 -12.48
C ILE A 70 -6.47 -11.22 -13.23
N ILE A 71 -6.62 -10.05 -13.84
CA ILE A 71 -7.80 -9.71 -14.63
C ILE A 71 -7.33 -9.17 -15.95
N LYS A 72 -7.74 -9.83 -17.04
CA LYS A 72 -7.32 -9.46 -18.40
C LYS A 72 -5.78 -9.48 -18.47
N LYS A 73 -5.16 -8.36 -18.72
CA LYS A 73 -3.71 -8.29 -18.86
C LYS A 73 -3.03 -7.70 -17.63
N LYS A 74 -3.75 -7.61 -16.53
CA LYS A 74 -3.28 -6.92 -15.34
C LYS A 74 -3.18 -7.90 -14.18
N ASN A 75 -2.16 -7.74 -13.36
CA ASN A 75 -2.01 -8.48 -12.12
C ASN A 75 -1.98 -7.45 -10.99
N ILE A 76 -2.89 -7.60 -10.02
CA ILE A 76 -2.95 -6.71 -8.86
C ILE A 76 -2.54 -7.55 -7.67
N ILE A 77 -1.45 -7.16 -7.03
CA ILE A 77 -0.89 -7.92 -5.91
C ILE A 77 -1.00 -7.08 -4.66
N ALA A 78 -1.58 -7.67 -3.61
CA ALA A 78 -1.69 -7.02 -2.31
C ALA A 78 -0.77 -7.74 -1.34
N ILE A 79 0.12 -7.01 -0.70
CA ILE A 79 1.07 -7.57 0.25
C ILE A 79 0.91 -6.82 1.56
N PRO A 80 0.29 -7.47 2.57
CA PRO A 80 0.20 -6.85 3.89
C PRO A 80 1.59 -6.64 4.46
N MET A 81 1.89 -5.42 4.86
CA MET A 81 3.19 -5.09 5.43
C MET A 81 3.15 -5.13 6.96
N SER A 82 1.97 -4.94 7.51
CA SER A 82 1.74 -4.99 8.94
C SER A 82 0.25 -5.26 9.14
N GLU A 83 -0.21 -5.20 10.38
CA GLU A 83 -1.64 -5.39 10.65
C GLU A 83 -2.47 -4.21 10.15
N LYS A 84 -1.83 -3.08 9.84
CA LYS A 84 -2.53 -1.87 9.45
C LYS A 84 -2.35 -1.49 7.99
N PHE A 85 -1.21 -1.83 7.40
CA PHE A 85 -0.86 -1.29 6.08
C PHE A 85 -0.60 -2.37 5.05
N VAL A 86 -1.01 -2.09 3.83
CA VAL A 86 -0.91 -3.04 2.71
C VAL A 86 -0.28 -2.32 1.52
N MET A 87 0.70 -2.96 0.89
CA MET A 87 1.26 -2.46 -0.37
C MET A 87 0.48 -3.09 -1.52
N ILE A 88 0.03 -2.24 -2.44
CA ILE A 88 -0.63 -2.71 -3.66
C ILE A 88 0.33 -2.47 -4.82
N ILE A 89 0.59 -3.51 -5.58
CA ILE A 89 1.42 -3.44 -6.78
C ILE A 89 0.53 -3.81 -7.96
N VAL A 90 0.50 -2.97 -8.97
CA VAL A 90 -0.27 -3.25 -10.19
C VAL A 90 0.74 -3.40 -11.32
N GLY A 91 0.65 -4.46 -12.06
CA GLY A 91 1.57 -4.69 -13.18
C GLY A 91 0.95 -5.53 -14.27
N THR A 92 1.80 -6.00 -15.17
CA THR A 92 1.34 -6.86 -16.25
C THR A 92 1.00 -8.24 -15.68
N LYS A 93 0.24 -9.03 -16.42
CA LYS A 93 -0.18 -10.35 -15.93
C LYS A 93 1.00 -11.28 -15.71
N SER A 94 2.15 -11.00 -16.31
CA SER A 94 3.33 -11.84 -16.15
C SER A 94 4.19 -11.43 -14.96
N LEU A 95 3.73 -10.48 -14.15
CA LEU A 95 4.45 -10.05 -12.97
C LEU A 95 4.60 -11.23 -12.02
N ASN A 96 5.83 -11.50 -11.58
CA ASN A 96 6.10 -12.66 -10.73
C ASN A 96 5.80 -12.35 -9.27
N LEU A 97 4.84 -13.07 -8.70
CA LEU A 97 4.40 -12.82 -7.34
C LEU A 97 5.53 -12.93 -6.32
N MET A 98 6.35 -13.97 -6.44
CA MET A 98 7.42 -14.19 -5.45
C MET A 98 8.49 -13.09 -5.53
N SER A 99 8.79 -12.61 -6.74
CA SER A 99 9.74 -11.50 -6.89
C SER A 99 9.20 -10.25 -6.25
N ILE A 100 7.91 -10.00 -6.41
CA ILE A 100 7.29 -8.81 -5.83
C ILE A 100 7.23 -8.92 -4.32
N LEU A 101 6.93 -10.12 -3.81
CA LEU A 101 6.89 -10.33 -2.37
C LEU A 101 8.26 -10.04 -1.76
N ARG A 102 9.34 -10.51 -2.40
CA ARG A 102 10.69 -10.22 -1.91
C ARG A 102 11.02 -8.74 -1.99
N LEU A 103 10.61 -8.09 -3.07
CA LEU A 103 10.88 -6.66 -3.25
C LEU A 103 10.19 -5.83 -2.16
N VAL A 104 8.92 -6.13 -1.89
CA VAL A 104 8.17 -5.40 -0.87
C VAL A 104 8.74 -5.71 0.52
N ASN A 105 9.05 -6.98 0.80
CA ASN A 105 9.61 -7.35 2.10
C ASN A 105 10.96 -6.68 2.35
N LYS A 106 11.74 -6.47 1.31
CA LYS A 106 13.02 -5.80 1.41
C LYS A 106 12.86 -4.34 1.84
N ASN A 107 11.76 -3.72 1.43
CA ASN A 107 11.51 -2.30 1.67
C ASN A 107 10.54 -2.01 2.81
N LYS A 108 9.87 -3.05 3.33
CA LYS A 108 8.73 -2.80 4.20
C LYS A 108 9.09 -2.13 5.52
N GLU A 109 10.22 -2.47 6.12
CA GLU A 109 10.58 -1.88 7.41
C GLU A 109 10.79 -0.37 7.27
N ASN A 110 11.46 0.02 6.19
CA ASN A 110 11.69 1.44 5.95
C ASN A 110 10.38 2.18 5.70
N ILE A 111 9.49 1.56 4.94
CA ILE A 111 8.21 2.19 4.61
C ILE A 111 7.33 2.31 5.85
N ILE A 112 7.22 1.22 6.62
CA ILE A 112 6.42 1.23 7.84
C ILE A 112 6.98 2.27 8.81
N GLY A 113 8.30 2.33 8.93
CA GLY A 113 8.95 3.31 9.80
C GLY A 113 8.58 4.74 9.44
N VAL A 114 8.53 5.05 8.14
CA VAL A 114 8.15 6.39 7.71
C VAL A 114 6.69 6.68 8.07
N ILE A 115 5.81 5.73 7.82
CA ILE A 115 4.39 5.92 8.10
C ILE A 115 4.16 6.12 9.60
N GLU A 116 4.72 5.23 10.40
CA GLU A 116 4.50 5.28 11.85
C GLU A 116 5.14 6.51 12.48
N LYS A 117 6.31 6.88 12.01
CA LYS A 117 6.98 8.07 12.53
C LYS A 117 6.14 9.31 12.25
N ASN A 118 5.55 9.38 11.07
CA ASN A 118 4.74 10.53 10.72
C ASN A 118 3.43 10.56 11.48
N GLU A 119 2.82 9.40 11.73
CA GLU A 119 1.62 9.34 12.54
C GLU A 119 1.93 9.81 13.95
N PHE A 120 3.06 9.36 14.48
CA PHE A 120 3.47 9.73 15.82
C PHE A 120 3.75 11.24 15.90
N SER A 121 4.45 11.76 14.90
CA SER A 121 4.73 13.21 14.86
C SER A 121 3.46 14.01 14.77
N ASP A 122 2.51 13.56 13.99
CA ASP A 122 1.23 14.26 13.85
C ASP A 122 0.50 14.30 15.18
N ILE A 123 0.54 13.20 15.94
CA ILE A 123 -0.09 13.16 17.25
C ILE A 123 0.53 14.18 18.18
N PHE A 124 1.85 14.22 18.22
CA PHE A 124 2.54 15.14 19.11
C PHE A 124 2.52 16.58 18.66
N SER A 125 2.41 16.83 17.37
CA SER A 125 2.34 18.18 16.88
C SER A 125 0.91 18.68 16.79
N TYR A 126 -0.04 17.79 17.08
CA TYR A 126 -1.44 18.14 16.99
C TYR A 126 -1.76 19.26 17.97
N ASN A 127 -2.45 20.25 17.48
CA ASN A 127 -2.82 21.38 18.28
C ASN A 127 -4.32 21.58 18.04
N PRO A 128 -5.14 21.56 19.08
CA PRO A 128 -6.57 21.73 18.91
C PRO A 128 -6.95 22.93 18.10
N VAL A 129 -6.13 23.96 18.14
CA VAL A 129 -6.42 25.16 17.38
C VAL A 129 -6.30 24.89 15.90
N GLU A 130 -5.41 23.97 15.56
CA GLU A 130 -5.20 23.72 14.15
C GLU A 130 -6.24 22.84 13.60
N VAL A 131 -6.86 22.18 14.47
CA VAL A 131 -7.81 21.29 14.02
C VAL A 131 -8.86 21.96 13.34
N LYS A 132 -8.92 23.05 13.59
CA LYS A 132 -9.74 23.76 12.94
C LYS A 132 -9.64 23.47 11.64
N GLY A 133 -8.54 23.41 11.49
CA GLY A 133 -8.39 23.09 10.34
C GLY A 133 -9.15 22.03 10.06
N LEU A 134 -9.31 21.73 10.91
CA LEU A 134 -9.99 20.98 10.77
C LEU A 134 -10.73 21.81 10.37
N ASP A 135 -10.25 22.74 10.53
CA ASP A 135 -10.44 23.47 10.13
C ASP A 135 -10.11 23.59 9.26
#